data_a27744b22908de81daac705d22d51734
#
_entry.id   a27744b22908de81daac705d22d51734
#
_cell.length_a   1.000
_cell.length_b   1.000
_cell.length_c   1.000
_cell.angle_alpha   90.00
_cell.angle_beta   90.00
_cell.angle_gamma   90.00
#
_symmetry.space_group_name_H-M   'P 1'
#
loop_
_entity.id
_entity.type
_entity.pdbx_description
1 polymer ?
#
loop_
_entity_poly.entity_id
_entity_poly.type
_entity_poly.pdbx_seq_one_letter_code
_entity_poly.pdbx_strand_id
1 'polypeptide(L)'
;IACAIAIGTKAGYASVFAYTPPSDLQISFAAGSTSFVGAWIFGCIVSPDVCRYAKSPKHVSVGAPIAVAIGLFGLEVIGIMTAQATKQSDFVPATAALGLGVLVFICATFCVWTTQDNNIYSAGLALQNVMKDTKLEGKIKHAWLAIGIATAAAIFAAVGATKYLLPVVQTLS
;
A
#
# COMPACT_ATOMS: atom_id res chain seq x y z
N ILE A 1 17.57 1.38 1.04
CA ILE A 1 19.02 1.42 1.34
C ILE A 1 19.27 2.29 2.58
N ALA A 2 18.87 3.58 2.61
CA ALA A 2 19.12 4.48 3.75
C ALA A 2 18.60 3.91 5.08
N CYS A 3 17.38 3.35 5.12
CA CYS A 3 16.82 2.70 6.31
C CYS A 3 17.68 1.49 6.75
N ALA A 4 18.11 0.65 5.81
CA ALA A 4 18.95 -0.49 6.14
C ALA A 4 20.29 -0.05 6.78
N ILE A 5 20.95 0.95 6.20
CA ILE A 5 22.18 1.52 6.78
C ILE A 5 21.93 2.09 8.18
N ALA A 6 20.84 2.86 8.36
CA ALA A 6 20.51 3.46 9.64
C ALA A 6 20.20 2.41 10.72
N ILE A 7 19.53 1.30 10.36
CA ILE A 7 19.30 0.16 11.27
C ILE A 7 20.63 -0.47 11.69
N GLY A 8 21.50 -0.77 10.73
CA GLY A 8 22.80 -1.38 11.02
C GLY A 8 23.69 -0.52 11.93
N THR A 9 23.66 0.81 11.74
CA THR A 9 24.50 1.74 12.50
C THR A 9 23.93 2.10 13.88
N LYS A 10 22.60 2.17 14.04
CA LYS A 10 21.96 2.62 15.28
C LYS A 10 21.45 1.49 16.16
N ALA A 11 20.84 0.47 15.57
CA ALA A 11 20.24 -0.63 16.32
C ALA A 11 21.07 -1.91 16.31
N GLY A 12 21.87 -2.11 15.28
CA GLY A 12 22.59 -3.36 15.03
C GLY A 12 21.68 -4.47 14.50
N TYR A 13 22.08 -5.15 13.46
CA TYR A 13 21.28 -6.22 12.84
C TYR A 13 21.01 -7.39 13.79
N ALA A 14 21.98 -7.74 14.63
CA ALA A 14 21.84 -8.85 15.57
C ALA A 14 20.67 -8.63 16.55
N SER A 15 20.48 -7.41 17.06
CA SER A 15 19.38 -7.08 17.98
C SER A 15 18.01 -7.10 17.28
N VAL A 16 17.98 -6.75 16.00
CA VAL A 16 16.75 -6.78 15.19
C VAL A 16 16.29 -8.22 14.96
N PHE A 17 17.22 -9.11 14.57
CA PHE A 17 16.89 -10.52 14.34
C PHE A 17 16.62 -11.31 15.62
N ALA A 18 17.16 -10.89 16.75
CA ALA A 18 16.89 -11.49 18.06
C ALA A 18 15.59 -10.98 18.72
N TYR A 19 14.92 -10.00 18.11
CA TYR A 19 13.70 -9.42 18.69
C TYR A 19 12.57 -10.45 18.71
N THR A 20 12.03 -10.69 19.89
CA THR A 20 10.80 -11.47 20.06
C THR A 20 9.69 -10.54 20.56
N PRO A 21 8.58 -10.43 19.83
CA PRO A 21 7.48 -9.57 20.26
C PRO A 21 6.83 -10.10 21.55
N PRO A 22 6.26 -9.23 22.40
CA PRO A 22 5.46 -9.63 23.55
C PRO A 22 4.33 -10.59 23.15
N SER A 23 3.94 -11.47 24.06
CA SER A 23 2.96 -12.53 23.78
C SER A 23 1.61 -12.03 23.32
N ASP A 24 1.19 -10.86 23.78
CA ASP A 24 -0.04 -10.16 23.42
C ASP A 24 -0.03 -9.59 21.98
N LEU A 25 1.17 -9.39 21.41
CA LEU A 25 1.35 -8.92 20.02
C LEU A 25 1.70 -10.04 19.04
N GLN A 26 1.82 -11.28 19.53
CA GLN A 26 2.08 -12.41 18.64
C GLN A 26 0.80 -12.83 17.94
N ILE A 27 0.89 -12.92 16.62
CA ILE A 27 -0.18 -13.45 15.76
C ILE A 27 0.22 -14.81 15.21
N SER A 28 -0.76 -15.68 14.99
CA SER A 28 -0.50 -16.95 14.32
C SER A 28 -0.07 -16.73 12.87
N PHE A 29 0.69 -17.67 12.32
CA PHE A 29 1.10 -17.61 10.90
C PHE A 29 -0.12 -17.52 9.96
N ALA A 30 -1.21 -18.24 10.28
CA ALA A 30 -2.45 -18.19 9.50
C ALA A 30 -3.07 -16.78 9.52
N ALA A 31 -3.20 -16.15 10.70
CA ALA A 31 -3.73 -14.80 10.82
C ALA A 31 -2.87 -13.76 10.09
N GLY A 32 -1.54 -13.87 10.22
CA GLY A 32 -0.60 -12.99 9.50
C GLY A 32 -0.72 -13.15 7.98
N SER A 33 -0.79 -14.38 7.49
CA SER A 33 -0.94 -14.67 6.05
C SER A 33 -2.26 -14.13 5.51
N THR A 34 -3.36 -14.32 6.23
CA THR A 34 -4.68 -13.81 5.82
C THR A 34 -4.68 -12.28 5.76
N SER A 35 -4.12 -11.62 6.77
CA SER A 35 -4.01 -10.16 6.78
C SER A 35 -3.15 -9.63 5.62
N PHE A 36 -2.06 -10.32 5.30
CA PHE A 36 -1.19 -9.97 4.17
C PHE A 36 -1.92 -10.12 2.84
N VAL A 37 -2.57 -11.26 2.60
CA VAL A 37 -3.35 -11.50 1.37
C VAL A 37 -4.48 -10.49 1.25
N GLY A 38 -5.22 -10.21 2.33
CA GLY A 38 -6.29 -9.23 2.34
C GLY A 38 -5.82 -7.82 2.00
N ALA A 39 -4.65 -7.42 2.49
CA ALA A 39 -4.06 -6.11 2.17
C ALA A 39 -3.67 -5.97 0.69
N TRP A 40 -3.23 -7.05 0.05
CA TRP A 40 -2.68 -7.03 -1.31
C TRP A 40 -3.64 -7.47 -2.41
N ILE A 41 -4.80 -8.06 -2.08
CA ILE A 41 -5.77 -8.55 -3.06
C ILE A 41 -6.28 -7.44 -3.99
N PHE A 42 -6.46 -6.23 -3.45
CA PHE A 42 -6.85 -5.06 -4.25
C PHE A 42 -5.78 -4.68 -5.28
N GLY A 43 -4.51 -4.79 -4.95
CA GLY A 43 -3.41 -4.60 -5.89
C GLY A 43 -3.47 -5.56 -7.06
N CYS A 44 -3.82 -6.83 -6.81
CA CYS A 44 -4.00 -7.83 -7.85
C CYS A 44 -5.18 -7.49 -8.77
N ILE A 45 -6.30 -7.01 -8.21
CA ILE A 45 -7.51 -6.63 -8.98
C ILE A 45 -7.23 -5.42 -9.88
N VAL A 46 -6.45 -4.46 -9.42
CA VAL A 46 -6.11 -3.22 -10.15
C VAL A 46 -4.96 -3.43 -11.15
N SER A 47 -4.17 -4.48 -10.99
CA SER A 47 -3.01 -4.77 -11.84
C SER A 47 -3.30 -4.75 -13.36
N PRO A 48 -4.42 -5.28 -13.88
CA PRO A 48 -4.73 -5.23 -15.31
C PRO A 48 -4.82 -3.81 -15.85
N ASP A 49 -5.32 -2.85 -15.05
CA ASP A 49 -5.48 -1.46 -15.46
C ASP A 49 -4.12 -0.78 -15.71
N VAL A 50 -3.12 -1.17 -14.96
CA VAL A 50 -1.73 -0.69 -15.11
C VAL A 50 -1.02 -1.46 -16.22
N CYS A 51 -1.18 -2.78 -16.24
CA CYS A 51 -0.49 -3.67 -17.17
C CYS A 51 -0.89 -3.44 -18.64
N ARG A 52 -2.08 -2.89 -18.89
CA ARG A 52 -2.54 -2.58 -20.27
C ARG A 52 -1.65 -1.56 -21.00
N TYR A 53 -0.86 -0.76 -20.29
CA TYR A 53 0.08 0.19 -20.88
C TYR A 53 1.42 -0.46 -21.27
N ALA A 54 1.63 -1.73 -20.96
CA ALA A 54 2.85 -2.42 -21.31
C ALA A 54 2.93 -2.67 -22.82
N LYS A 55 4.15 -2.58 -23.38
CA LYS A 55 4.39 -2.77 -24.81
C LYS A 55 4.07 -4.18 -25.32
N SER A 56 4.12 -5.18 -24.47
CA SER A 56 3.76 -6.58 -24.82
C SER A 56 3.44 -7.40 -23.58
N PRO A 57 2.71 -8.53 -23.71
CA PRO A 57 2.45 -9.45 -22.61
C PRO A 57 3.73 -9.99 -21.96
N LYS A 58 4.82 -10.15 -22.71
CA LYS A 58 6.12 -10.60 -22.18
C LYS A 58 6.70 -9.59 -21.17
N HIS A 59 6.52 -8.30 -21.39
CA HIS A 59 6.98 -7.29 -20.44
C HIS A 59 6.20 -7.37 -19.11
N VAL A 60 4.92 -7.72 -19.15
CA VAL A 60 4.11 -7.91 -17.95
C VAL A 60 4.52 -9.18 -17.22
N SER A 61 4.62 -10.30 -17.93
CA SER A 61 4.93 -11.62 -17.31
C SER A 61 6.32 -11.68 -16.69
N VAL A 62 7.25 -10.85 -17.12
CA VAL A 62 8.59 -10.75 -16.51
C VAL A 62 8.68 -9.58 -15.54
N GLY A 63 8.18 -8.42 -15.93
CA GLY A 63 8.32 -7.19 -15.14
C GLY A 63 7.49 -7.20 -13.85
N ALA A 64 6.25 -7.71 -13.89
CA ALA A 64 5.40 -7.73 -12.71
C ALA A 64 5.96 -8.63 -11.58
N PRO A 65 6.38 -9.88 -11.82
CA PRO A 65 7.01 -10.70 -10.79
C PRO A 65 8.29 -10.08 -10.22
N ILE A 66 9.13 -9.46 -11.05
CA ILE A 66 10.35 -8.79 -10.60
C ILE A 66 9.99 -7.57 -9.72
N ALA A 67 9.02 -6.77 -10.15
CA ALA A 67 8.57 -5.62 -9.37
C ALA A 67 7.99 -6.05 -8.01
N VAL A 68 7.22 -7.14 -7.96
CA VAL A 68 6.70 -7.71 -6.71
C VAL A 68 7.85 -8.25 -5.85
N ALA A 69 8.76 -9.02 -6.41
CA ALA A 69 9.87 -9.61 -5.65
C ALA A 69 10.80 -8.55 -5.04
N ILE A 70 11.16 -7.53 -5.81
CA ILE A 70 12.09 -6.50 -5.35
C ILE A 70 11.34 -5.39 -4.58
N GLY A 71 10.23 -4.89 -5.15
CA GLY A 71 9.48 -3.78 -4.58
C GLY A 71 8.73 -4.20 -3.32
N LEU A 72 7.92 -5.24 -3.41
CA LEU A 72 7.09 -5.67 -2.28
C LEU A 72 7.94 -6.35 -1.21
N PHE A 73 8.57 -7.48 -1.51
CA PHE A 73 9.37 -8.21 -0.51
C PHE A 73 10.51 -7.37 0.06
N GLY A 74 11.25 -6.64 -0.78
CA GLY A 74 12.36 -5.82 -0.30
C GLY A 74 11.92 -4.71 0.64
N LEU A 75 10.81 -4.04 0.33
CA LEU A 75 10.27 -2.97 1.18
C LEU A 75 9.64 -3.51 2.46
N GLU A 76 8.92 -4.64 2.40
CA GLU A 76 8.35 -5.31 3.57
C GLU A 76 9.43 -5.75 4.56
N VAL A 77 10.50 -6.37 4.09
CA VAL A 77 11.63 -6.76 4.95
C VAL A 77 12.24 -5.54 5.64
N ILE A 78 12.48 -4.45 4.90
CA ILE A 78 13.00 -3.20 5.49
C ILE A 78 11.99 -2.60 6.48
N GLY A 79 10.70 -2.64 6.18
CA GLY A 79 9.63 -2.18 7.06
C GLY A 79 9.61 -2.95 8.37
N ILE A 80 9.64 -4.28 8.32
CA ILE A 80 9.70 -5.16 9.50
C ILE A 80 10.95 -4.88 10.33
N MET A 81 12.12 -4.82 9.70
CA MET A 81 13.37 -4.50 10.39
C MET A 81 13.34 -3.13 11.06
N THR A 82 12.73 -2.13 10.40
CA THR A 82 12.56 -0.78 10.94
C THR A 82 11.65 -0.80 12.17
N ALA A 83 10.52 -1.49 12.10
CA ALA A 83 9.58 -1.64 13.20
C ALA A 83 10.22 -2.37 14.40
N GLN A 84 10.95 -3.43 14.16
CA GLN A 84 11.67 -4.17 15.20
C GLN A 84 12.78 -3.33 15.86
N ALA A 85 13.53 -2.57 15.07
CA ALA A 85 14.61 -1.73 15.57
C ALA A 85 14.11 -0.57 16.45
N THR A 86 12.95 -0.01 16.11
CA THR A 86 12.39 1.17 16.78
C THR A 86 11.25 0.85 17.75
N LYS A 87 10.73 -0.38 17.70
CA LYS A 87 9.55 -0.84 18.45
C LYS A 87 8.30 0.02 18.15
N GLN A 88 8.19 0.51 16.92
CA GLN A 88 7.08 1.31 16.44
C GLN A 88 6.47 0.66 15.19
N SER A 89 5.15 0.57 15.16
CA SER A 89 4.40 -0.01 14.03
C SER A 89 4.27 0.96 12.85
N ASP A 90 4.23 2.26 13.13
CA ASP A 90 4.07 3.27 12.10
C ASP A 90 5.41 3.63 11.46
N PHE A 91 5.48 3.54 10.13
CA PHE A 91 6.72 3.69 9.38
C PHE A 91 7.34 5.09 9.49
N VAL A 92 6.53 6.16 9.48
CA VAL A 92 7.05 7.53 9.52
C VAL A 92 7.68 7.86 10.88
N PRO A 93 7.02 7.64 12.03
CA PRO A 93 7.65 7.80 13.34
C PRO A 93 8.86 6.88 13.55
N ALA A 94 8.78 5.63 13.10
CA ALA A 94 9.88 4.68 13.20
C ALA A 94 11.14 5.17 12.48
N THR A 95 11.00 5.67 11.27
CA THR A 95 12.12 6.21 10.48
C THR A 95 12.60 7.57 11.01
N ALA A 96 11.71 8.37 11.61
CA ALA A 96 12.10 9.59 12.31
C ALA A 96 13.02 9.28 13.52
N ALA A 97 12.72 8.22 14.27
CA ALA A 97 13.57 7.75 15.36
C ALA A 97 14.97 7.31 14.87
N LEU A 98 15.07 6.81 13.64
CA LEU A 98 16.33 6.51 12.98
C LEU A 98 17.05 7.75 12.40
N GLY A 99 16.49 8.96 12.55
CA GLY A 99 17.06 10.21 12.06
C GLY A 99 16.80 10.47 10.56
N LEU A 100 15.87 9.73 9.94
CA LEU A 100 15.53 9.86 8.52
C LEU A 100 14.19 10.56 8.29
N GLY A 101 13.60 11.19 9.32
CA GLY A 101 12.21 11.68 9.33
C GLY A 101 11.86 12.56 8.13
N VAL A 102 12.66 13.58 7.83
CA VAL A 102 12.37 14.52 6.72
C VAL A 102 12.41 13.81 5.37
N LEU A 103 13.46 13.03 5.11
CA LEU A 103 13.64 12.30 3.86
C LEU A 103 12.49 11.32 3.65
N VAL A 104 12.15 10.55 4.68
CA VAL A 104 11.09 9.54 4.59
C VAL A 104 9.73 10.19 4.49
N PHE A 105 9.47 11.29 5.18
CA PHE A 105 8.21 12.04 5.06
C PHE A 105 7.98 12.49 3.61
N ILE A 106 8.99 13.06 2.96
CA ILE A 106 8.92 13.47 1.55
C ILE A 106 8.66 12.25 0.66
N CYS A 107 9.46 11.18 0.80
CA CYS A 107 9.28 9.97 0.02
C CYS A 107 7.90 9.33 0.23
N ALA A 108 7.45 9.21 1.48
CA ALA A 108 6.14 8.65 1.81
C ALA A 108 5.00 9.47 1.19
N THR A 109 5.10 10.81 1.22
CA THR A 109 4.11 11.69 0.61
C THR A 109 3.99 11.43 -0.89
N PHE A 110 5.11 11.34 -1.62
CA PHE A 110 5.09 11.02 -3.05
C PHE A 110 4.58 9.60 -3.33
N CYS A 111 4.96 8.62 -2.51
CA CYS A 111 4.47 7.25 -2.65
C CYS A 111 2.95 7.15 -2.46
N VAL A 112 2.42 7.80 -1.42
CA VAL A 112 0.97 7.85 -1.17
C VAL A 112 0.26 8.57 -2.32
N TRP A 113 0.80 9.68 -2.81
CA TRP A 113 0.24 10.42 -3.94
C TRP A 113 0.10 9.53 -5.17
N THR A 114 1.19 8.90 -5.62
CA THR A 114 1.17 8.03 -6.81
C THR A 114 0.25 6.84 -6.66
N THR A 115 0.14 6.26 -5.46
CA THR A 115 -0.78 5.17 -5.17
C THR A 115 -2.23 5.64 -5.25
N GLN A 116 -2.53 6.82 -4.72
CA GLN A 116 -3.89 7.39 -4.78
C GLN A 116 -4.32 7.71 -6.20
N ASP A 117 -3.43 8.26 -7.02
CA ASP A 117 -3.73 8.51 -8.45
C ASP A 117 -4.17 7.23 -9.15
N ASN A 118 -3.44 6.14 -8.90
CA ASN A 118 -3.73 4.83 -9.49
C ASN A 118 -5.09 4.27 -9.01
N ASN A 119 -5.36 4.38 -7.71
CA ASN A 119 -6.61 3.91 -7.11
C ASN A 119 -7.83 4.71 -7.63
N ILE A 120 -7.72 6.03 -7.69
CA ILE A 120 -8.78 6.91 -8.21
C ILE A 120 -9.04 6.63 -9.69
N TYR A 121 -7.97 6.43 -10.47
CA TYR A 121 -8.07 6.11 -11.89
C TYR A 121 -8.81 4.79 -12.11
N SER A 122 -8.42 3.72 -11.42
CA SER A 122 -9.05 2.41 -11.54
C SER A 122 -10.51 2.43 -11.04
N ALA A 123 -10.78 3.13 -9.94
CA ALA A 123 -12.15 3.31 -9.46
C ALA A 123 -13.02 4.08 -10.47
N GLY A 124 -12.46 5.08 -11.14
CA GLY A 124 -13.12 5.80 -12.22
C GLY A 124 -13.47 4.91 -13.41
N LEU A 125 -12.54 4.01 -13.80
CA LEU A 125 -12.79 3.02 -14.85
C LEU A 125 -13.88 2.01 -14.46
N ALA A 126 -13.81 1.51 -13.23
CA ALA A 126 -14.83 0.59 -12.71
C ALA A 126 -16.23 1.23 -12.76
N LEU A 127 -16.33 2.49 -12.35
CA LEU A 127 -17.59 3.23 -12.39
C LEU A 127 -18.08 3.46 -13.83
N GLN A 128 -17.17 3.75 -14.77
CA GLN A 128 -17.53 3.83 -16.19
C GLN A 128 -18.06 2.49 -16.72
N ASN A 129 -17.46 1.38 -16.31
CA ASN A 129 -17.94 0.04 -16.69
C ASN A 129 -19.32 -0.26 -16.13
N VAL A 130 -19.61 0.15 -14.89
CA VAL A 130 -20.97 0.00 -14.31
C VAL A 130 -22.00 0.86 -15.04
N MET A 131 -21.57 2.03 -15.56
CA MET A 131 -22.46 2.92 -16.30
C MET A 131 -22.64 2.50 -17.78
N LYS A 132 -21.86 1.54 -18.27
CA LYS A 132 -22.01 0.98 -19.61
C LYS A 132 -23.42 0.39 -19.77
N ASP A 133 -23.99 0.55 -20.94
CA ASP A 133 -25.36 0.14 -21.26
C ASP A 133 -26.46 0.89 -20.47
N THR A 134 -26.12 1.97 -19.77
CA THR A 134 -27.07 2.84 -19.09
C THR A 134 -27.26 4.15 -19.85
N LYS A 135 -28.30 4.93 -19.49
CA LYS A 135 -28.54 6.29 -20.05
C LYS A 135 -27.41 7.28 -19.76
N LEU A 136 -26.45 6.91 -18.91
CA LEU A 136 -25.32 7.74 -18.49
C LEU A 136 -24.04 7.41 -19.28
N GLU A 137 -24.05 6.37 -20.09
CA GLU A 137 -22.91 5.97 -20.90
C GLU A 137 -22.41 7.13 -21.76
N GLY A 138 -21.11 7.40 -21.67
CA GLY A 138 -20.43 8.45 -22.43
C GLY A 138 -20.76 9.90 -22.05
N LYS A 139 -21.73 10.13 -21.16
CA LYS A 139 -22.14 11.50 -20.77
C LYS A 139 -21.18 12.11 -19.72
N ILE A 140 -20.59 11.29 -18.87
CA ILE A 140 -19.71 11.74 -17.81
C ILE A 140 -18.27 11.40 -18.19
N LYS A 141 -17.44 12.42 -18.32
CA LYS A 141 -16.00 12.24 -18.59
C LYS A 141 -15.31 11.62 -17.38
N HIS A 142 -14.31 10.77 -17.64
CA HIS A 142 -13.52 10.12 -16.60
C HIS A 142 -12.99 11.10 -15.53
N ALA A 143 -12.55 12.29 -15.92
CA ALA A 143 -12.06 13.31 -15.00
C ALA A 143 -13.09 13.73 -13.93
N TRP A 144 -14.36 13.85 -14.29
CA TRP A 144 -15.42 14.19 -13.34
C TRP A 144 -15.72 13.06 -12.37
N LEU A 145 -15.63 11.81 -12.83
CA LEU A 145 -15.75 10.64 -11.97
C LEU A 145 -14.60 10.59 -10.99
N ALA A 146 -13.36 10.82 -11.44
CA ALA A 146 -12.18 10.86 -10.60
C ALA A 146 -12.29 11.94 -9.52
N ILE A 147 -12.72 13.15 -9.87
CA ILE A 147 -12.96 14.25 -8.91
C ILE A 147 -14.05 13.86 -7.90
N GLY A 148 -15.15 13.28 -8.36
CA GLY A 148 -16.25 12.85 -7.49
C GLY A 148 -15.80 11.79 -6.49
N ILE A 149 -15.03 10.78 -6.94
CA ILE A 149 -14.48 9.71 -6.11
C ILE A 149 -13.49 10.28 -5.10
N ALA A 150 -12.55 11.14 -5.54
CA ALA A 150 -11.57 11.76 -4.67
C ALA A 150 -12.25 12.62 -3.59
N THR A 151 -13.26 13.39 -3.96
CA THR A 151 -14.03 14.23 -3.03
C THR A 151 -14.78 13.37 -2.01
N ALA A 152 -15.46 12.31 -2.46
CA ALA A 152 -16.14 11.37 -1.58
C ALA A 152 -15.16 10.72 -0.60
N ALA A 153 -14.03 10.23 -1.09
CA ALA A 153 -12.98 9.64 -0.24
C ALA A 153 -12.45 10.63 0.80
N ALA A 154 -12.23 11.90 0.41
CA ALA A 154 -11.78 12.95 1.33
C ALA A 154 -12.83 13.23 2.42
N ILE A 155 -14.11 13.28 2.08
CA ILE A 155 -15.20 13.46 3.06
C ILE A 155 -15.24 12.26 4.02
N PHE A 156 -15.19 11.02 3.52
CA PHE A 156 -15.16 9.82 4.35
C PHE A 156 -13.96 9.81 5.31
N ALA A 157 -12.79 10.23 4.82
CA ALA A 157 -11.60 10.36 5.66
C ALA A 157 -11.78 11.43 6.75
N ALA A 158 -12.33 12.60 6.40
CA ALA A 158 -12.57 13.71 7.33
C ALA A 158 -13.57 13.34 8.45
N VAL A 159 -14.58 12.54 8.13
CA VAL A 159 -15.58 12.03 9.10
C VAL A 159 -15.01 10.89 9.97
N GLY A 160 -13.79 10.41 9.68
CA GLY A 160 -13.15 9.33 10.42
C GLY A 160 -13.69 7.94 10.08
N ALA A 161 -14.39 7.78 8.96
CA ALA A 161 -14.92 6.52 8.48
C ALA A 161 -13.82 5.48 8.17
N THR A 162 -12.58 5.92 8.02
CA THR A 162 -11.39 5.06 7.84
C THR A 162 -11.20 4.05 8.97
N LYS A 163 -11.69 4.35 10.17
CA LYS A 163 -11.66 3.42 11.33
C LYS A 163 -12.43 2.12 11.06
N TYR A 164 -13.44 2.17 10.21
CA TYR A 164 -14.29 1.02 9.88
C TYR A 164 -13.83 0.28 8.63
N LEU A 165 -12.93 0.85 7.83
CA LEU A 165 -12.44 0.22 6.60
C LEU A 165 -11.61 -1.03 6.88
N LEU A 166 -10.70 -0.97 7.84
CA LEU A 166 -9.84 -2.09 8.16
C LEU A 166 -10.60 -3.34 8.59
N PRO A 167 -11.56 -3.27 9.54
CA PRO A 167 -12.42 -4.40 9.89
C PRO A 167 -13.24 -4.94 8.70
N VAL A 168 -13.77 -4.07 7.84
CA VAL A 168 -14.54 -4.48 6.66
C VAL A 168 -13.65 -5.23 5.66
N VAL A 169 -12.45 -4.73 5.39
CA VAL A 169 -11.50 -5.42 4.50
C VAL A 169 -11.10 -6.78 5.06
N GLN A 170 -10.88 -6.87 6.37
CA GLN A 170 -10.53 -8.12 7.04
C GLN A 170 -11.66 -9.15 7.05
N THR A 171 -12.93 -8.71 7.03
CA THR A 171 -14.08 -9.62 6.95
C THR A 171 -14.38 -10.08 5.53
N LEU A 172 -13.89 -9.39 4.52
CA LEU A 172 -14.07 -9.71 3.10
C LEU A 172 -12.93 -10.56 2.51
N SER A 173 -11.85 -10.72 3.24
CA SER A 173 -10.68 -11.53 2.87
C SER A 173 -10.73 -12.92 3.50
#